data_5ba0270083c7a325f0b9b0f933a90ad9
#
_entry.id   5ba0270083c7a325f0b9b0f933a90ad9
#
_cell.length_a   1.000
_cell.length_b   1.000
_cell.length_c   1.000
_cell.angle_alpha   90.00
_cell.angle_beta   90.00
_cell.angle_gamma   90.00
#
_symmetry.space_group_name_H-M   'P 1'
#
loop_
_entity.id
_entity.type
_entity.pdbx_description
1 polymer ?
#
loop_
_entity_poly.entity_id
_entity_poly.type
_entity_poly.pdbx_seq_one_letter_code
_entity_poly.pdbx_strand_id
1 'polypeptide(L)'
;MTERIICLVCLVIGYGFGLLQIAHIYSKSKNVNIREKGSGNAGTTNMFRVMGIKAGIITLLGDCAKLVAAVLVTKLIFLTWLHYDIDPTALALYTGFGCVLGHDFPFYFHFKGGKGMATTAALLCCFGNWQMIAVGVAIFFGIVIATQYVSLGSMTTVCAEFILFVILTQGGWFRLNRAWMPDSYILFFLIAALLVFQHRKNIRRLKEHRETKFYFRTAQQIQEAEEKHRETQVTAKLEHVQQKAEKKVDRLQNRAEKKVAAAQSKAELVQNKADYKNRKVQLKAEIKQEKNRNWAGRIAEHAPKSLKQNDSENE
;
A
#
# COMPACT_ATOMS: atom_id res chain seq x y z
N MET A 1 -43.25 10.72 -11.43
CA MET A 1 -42.07 10.70 -12.33
C MET A 1 -41.25 11.97 -12.25
N THR A 2 -41.91 13.14 -12.28
CA THR A 2 -41.27 14.47 -12.22
C THR A 2 -40.40 14.69 -10.97
N GLU A 3 -40.89 14.30 -9.79
CA GLU A 3 -40.15 14.46 -8.51
C GLU A 3 -38.83 13.71 -8.46
N ARG A 4 -38.79 12.50 -9.02
CA ARG A 4 -37.53 11.71 -9.07
C ARG A 4 -36.52 12.30 -10.04
N ILE A 5 -36.99 12.92 -11.13
CA ILE A 5 -36.12 13.68 -12.04
C ILE A 5 -35.52 14.87 -11.31
N ILE A 6 -36.33 15.58 -10.50
CA ILE A 6 -35.84 16.70 -9.68
C ILE A 6 -34.79 16.23 -8.67
N CYS A 7 -34.99 15.06 -8.03
CA CYS A 7 -33.99 14.48 -7.15
C CYS A 7 -32.65 14.19 -7.86
N LEU A 8 -32.69 13.74 -9.13
CA LEU A 8 -31.49 13.59 -9.94
C LEU A 8 -30.82 14.93 -10.24
N VAL A 9 -31.62 16.00 -10.48
CA VAL A 9 -31.09 17.38 -10.63
C VAL A 9 -30.44 17.83 -9.33
N CYS A 10 -31.04 17.53 -8.18
CA CYS A 10 -30.45 17.82 -6.87
C CYS A 10 -29.09 17.12 -6.67
N LEU A 11 -28.96 15.87 -7.16
CA LEU A 11 -27.68 15.16 -7.15
C LEU A 11 -26.63 15.88 -8.00
N VAL A 12 -26.98 16.38 -9.17
CA VAL A 12 -26.06 17.14 -10.04
C VAL A 12 -25.65 18.46 -9.37
N ILE A 13 -26.61 19.18 -8.77
CA ILE A 13 -26.33 20.40 -7.99
C ILE A 13 -25.39 20.08 -6.83
N GLY A 14 -25.70 19.02 -6.07
CA GLY A 14 -24.83 18.53 -4.99
C GLY A 14 -23.41 18.25 -5.47
N TYR A 15 -23.26 17.55 -6.61
CA TYR A 15 -21.96 17.30 -7.21
C TYR A 15 -21.19 18.60 -7.48
N GLY A 16 -21.85 19.61 -8.02
CA GLY A 16 -21.27 20.93 -8.25
C GLY A 16 -20.71 21.57 -6.98
N PHE A 17 -21.47 21.56 -5.88
CA PHE A 17 -20.98 22.03 -4.57
C PHE A 17 -19.82 21.15 -4.04
N GLY A 18 -19.90 19.84 -4.24
CA GLY A 18 -18.86 18.89 -3.85
C GLY A 18 -17.50 19.16 -4.50
N LEU A 19 -17.50 19.74 -5.71
CA LEU A 19 -16.27 20.13 -6.41
C LEU A 19 -15.42 21.16 -5.66
N LEU A 20 -15.97 21.91 -4.72
CA LEU A 20 -15.20 22.83 -3.88
C LEU A 20 -14.27 22.04 -2.94
N GLN A 21 -12.99 21.97 -3.31
CA GLN A 21 -11.94 21.25 -2.55
C GLN A 21 -11.26 22.19 -1.57
N ILE A 22 -11.84 22.35 -0.38
CA ILE A 22 -11.39 23.34 0.64
C ILE A 22 -9.93 23.09 1.04
N ALA A 23 -9.55 21.83 1.27
CA ALA A 23 -8.16 21.46 1.60
C ALA A 23 -7.18 21.95 0.52
N HIS A 24 -7.53 21.79 -0.76
CA HIS A 24 -6.67 22.21 -1.86
C HIS A 24 -6.61 23.75 -1.96
N ILE A 25 -7.76 24.43 -1.88
CA ILE A 25 -7.85 25.89 -1.94
C ILE A 25 -7.00 26.51 -0.82
N TYR A 26 -7.19 26.06 0.42
CA TYR A 26 -6.45 26.58 1.57
C TYR A 26 -4.94 26.26 1.49
N SER A 27 -4.57 25.03 1.16
CA SER A 27 -3.16 24.66 1.08
C SER A 27 -2.41 25.40 -0.04
N LYS A 28 -3.07 25.60 -1.19
CA LYS A 28 -2.52 26.38 -2.31
C LYS A 28 -2.31 27.86 -1.92
N SER A 29 -3.23 28.46 -1.15
CA SER A 29 -3.05 29.83 -0.66
C SER A 29 -1.84 30.00 0.28
N LYS A 30 -1.30 28.89 0.79
CA LYS A 30 -0.09 28.82 1.62
C LYS A 30 1.12 28.24 0.87
N ASN A 31 1.05 28.14 -0.45
CA ASN A 31 2.09 27.56 -1.30
C ASN A 31 2.46 26.12 -0.93
N VAL A 32 1.48 25.35 -0.43
CA VAL A 32 1.65 23.93 -0.05
C VAL A 32 0.84 23.04 -0.98
N ASN A 33 1.45 22.04 -1.59
CA ASN A 33 0.73 20.99 -2.30
C ASN A 33 0.36 19.86 -1.32
N ILE A 34 -0.87 19.86 -0.80
CA ILE A 34 -1.34 18.86 0.17
C ILE A 34 -1.38 17.44 -0.39
N ARG A 35 -1.41 17.28 -1.71
CA ARG A 35 -1.46 15.98 -2.36
C ARG A 35 -0.12 15.26 -2.40
N GLU A 36 0.96 15.99 -2.19
CA GLU A 36 2.34 15.48 -2.12
C GLU A 36 2.83 15.32 -0.68
N LYS A 37 2.04 15.78 0.31
CA LYS A 37 2.43 15.77 1.72
C LYS A 37 1.54 14.87 2.58
N GLY A 38 2.11 14.31 3.62
CA GLY A 38 1.42 13.43 4.56
C GLY A 38 0.82 12.19 3.88
N SER A 39 -0.49 11.99 3.99
CA SER A 39 -1.19 10.87 3.32
C SER A 39 -1.50 11.11 1.84
N GLY A 40 -1.26 12.31 1.33
CA GLY A 40 -1.64 12.76 -0.01
C GLY A 40 -3.15 12.97 -0.22
N ASN A 41 -3.97 12.78 0.81
CA ASN A 41 -5.41 12.96 0.74
C ASN A 41 -5.79 14.43 0.97
N ALA A 42 -6.67 14.97 0.11
CA ALA A 42 -7.17 16.35 0.24
C ALA A 42 -8.36 16.42 1.23
N GLY A 43 -8.12 16.11 2.49
CA GLY A 43 -9.16 16.11 3.53
C GLY A 43 -8.66 16.56 4.90
N THR A 44 -9.62 16.82 5.80
CA THR A 44 -9.42 17.38 7.13
C THR A 44 -8.28 16.73 7.92
N THR A 45 -8.24 15.41 8.04
CA THR A 45 -7.21 14.69 8.82
C THR A 45 -5.80 14.92 8.29
N ASN A 46 -5.64 15.00 6.96
CA ASN A 46 -4.33 15.29 6.36
C ASN A 46 -3.94 16.76 6.57
N MET A 47 -4.90 17.68 6.49
CA MET A 47 -4.67 19.10 6.77
C MET A 47 -4.25 19.32 8.23
N PHE A 48 -4.89 18.66 9.21
CA PHE A 48 -4.44 18.68 10.61
C PHE A 48 -2.99 18.21 10.73
N ARG A 49 -2.64 17.13 10.04
CA ARG A 49 -1.31 16.50 10.11
C ARG A 49 -0.22 17.35 9.49
N VAL A 50 -0.48 17.96 8.34
CA VAL A 50 0.53 18.66 7.53
C VAL A 50 0.62 20.15 7.83
N MET A 51 -0.52 20.78 8.14
CA MET A 51 -0.61 22.23 8.26
C MET A 51 -1.15 22.69 9.63
N GLY A 52 -1.36 21.73 10.55
CA GLY A 52 -1.76 22.03 11.92
C GLY A 52 -3.27 22.25 12.12
N ILE A 53 -3.61 22.57 13.36
CA ILE A 53 -5.01 22.61 13.85
C ILE A 53 -5.86 23.60 13.05
N LYS A 54 -5.36 24.81 12.82
CA LYS A 54 -6.10 25.87 12.11
C LYS A 54 -6.51 25.42 10.70
N ALA A 55 -5.59 24.84 9.94
CA ALA A 55 -5.85 24.36 8.58
C ALA A 55 -6.86 23.20 8.56
N GLY A 56 -6.75 22.27 9.52
CA GLY A 56 -7.69 21.18 9.69
C GLY A 56 -9.09 21.65 10.00
N ILE A 57 -9.25 22.59 10.94
CA ILE A 57 -10.58 23.18 11.31
C ILE A 57 -11.19 23.91 10.12
N ILE A 58 -10.44 24.75 9.42
CA ILE A 58 -10.95 25.47 8.24
C ILE A 58 -11.42 24.47 7.17
N THR A 59 -10.67 23.40 6.95
CA THR A 59 -11.06 22.36 5.99
C THR A 59 -12.32 21.64 6.43
N LEU A 60 -12.41 21.24 7.71
CA LEU A 60 -13.59 20.58 8.26
C LEU A 60 -14.85 21.45 8.09
N LEU A 61 -14.78 22.67 8.59
CA LEU A 61 -15.91 23.60 8.53
C LEU A 61 -16.31 23.94 7.08
N GLY A 62 -15.34 24.13 6.20
CA GLY A 62 -15.61 24.39 4.78
C GLY A 62 -16.21 23.20 4.04
N ASP A 63 -15.77 21.98 4.34
CA ASP A 63 -16.36 20.76 3.76
C ASP A 63 -17.77 20.49 4.31
N CYS A 64 -18.05 20.82 5.57
CA CYS A 64 -19.39 20.79 6.13
C CYS A 64 -20.26 21.88 5.50
N ALA A 65 -19.77 23.12 5.45
CA ALA A 65 -20.54 24.27 4.95
C ALA A 65 -20.97 24.10 3.49
N LYS A 66 -20.11 23.56 2.61
CA LYS A 66 -20.49 23.34 1.20
C LYS A 66 -21.65 22.35 1.06
N LEU A 67 -21.69 21.31 1.90
CA LEU A 67 -22.80 20.35 1.87
C LEU A 67 -24.08 20.98 2.43
N VAL A 68 -23.98 21.64 3.57
CA VAL A 68 -25.16 22.37 4.16
C VAL A 68 -25.71 23.37 3.17
N ALA A 69 -24.84 24.14 2.51
CA ALA A 69 -25.25 25.11 1.49
C ALA A 69 -25.96 24.41 0.31
N ALA A 70 -25.42 23.29 -0.19
CA ALA A 70 -26.05 22.53 -1.27
C ALA A 70 -27.47 22.06 -0.89
N VAL A 71 -27.61 21.48 0.31
CA VAL A 71 -28.92 21.00 0.81
C VAL A 71 -29.90 22.17 1.04
N LEU A 72 -29.44 23.27 1.60
CA LEU A 72 -30.28 24.46 1.80
C LEU A 72 -30.75 25.04 0.46
N VAL A 73 -29.86 25.19 -0.51
CA VAL A 73 -30.20 25.71 -1.85
C VAL A 73 -31.21 24.79 -2.53
N THR A 74 -31.03 23.49 -2.52
CA THR A 74 -31.98 22.57 -3.15
C THR A 74 -33.32 22.53 -2.43
N LYS A 75 -33.34 22.54 -1.09
CA LYS A 75 -34.60 22.68 -0.32
C LYS A 75 -35.31 23.99 -0.62
N LEU A 76 -34.61 25.11 -0.64
CA LEU A 76 -35.18 26.42 -0.94
C LEU A 76 -35.81 26.45 -2.34
N ILE A 77 -35.10 25.98 -3.35
CA ILE A 77 -35.58 26.00 -4.73
C ILE A 77 -36.79 25.06 -4.89
N PHE A 78 -36.62 23.78 -4.55
CA PHE A 78 -37.61 22.78 -4.92
C PHE A 78 -38.77 22.62 -3.95
N LEU A 79 -38.55 22.78 -2.64
CA LEU A 79 -39.61 22.62 -1.65
C LEU A 79 -40.32 23.98 -1.38
N THR A 80 -39.57 25.10 -1.29
CA THR A 80 -40.13 26.38 -0.88
C THR A 80 -40.63 27.22 -2.06
N TRP A 81 -39.85 27.35 -3.15
CA TRP A 81 -40.22 28.20 -4.27
C TRP A 81 -41.06 27.45 -5.32
N LEU A 82 -40.71 26.20 -5.63
CA LEU A 82 -41.41 25.44 -6.66
C LEU A 82 -42.49 24.51 -6.08
N HIS A 83 -42.58 24.38 -4.75
CA HIS A 83 -43.59 23.64 -4.01
C HIS A 83 -43.78 22.18 -4.45
N TYR A 84 -42.65 21.48 -4.78
CA TYR A 84 -42.71 20.05 -5.04
C TYR A 84 -42.91 19.24 -3.76
N ASP A 85 -43.77 18.23 -3.82
CA ASP A 85 -44.06 17.32 -2.71
C ASP A 85 -42.99 16.20 -2.62
N ILE A 86 -41.77 16.59 -2.29
CA ILE A 86 -40.64 15.69 -2.09
C ILE A 86 -40.30 15.66 -0.62
N ASP A 87 -40.06 14.44 -0.08
CA ASP A 87 -39.61 14.33 1.31
C ASP A 87 -38.29 15.06 1.52
N PRO A 88 -38.19 15.95 2.51
CA PRO A 88 -37.01 16.78 2.74
C PRO A 88 -35.74 15.98 3.03
N THR A 89 -35.88 14.78 3.61
CA THR A 89 -34.75 13.88 3.90
C THR A 89 -34.27 13.18 2.63
N ALA A 90 -35.23 12.72 1.80
CA ALA A 90 -34.90 12.11 0.51
C ALA A 90 -34.15 13.12 -0.40
N LEU A 91 -34.66 14.35 -0.48
CA LEU A 91 -34.00 15.43 -1.23
C LEU A 91 -32.59 15.72 -0.71
N ALA A 92 -32.44 15.78 0.64
CA ALA A 92 -31.12 15.98 1.25
C ALA A 92 -30.16 14.82 0.96
N LEU A 93 -30.65 13.57 0.89
CA LEU A 93 -29.85 12.41 0.54
C LEU A 93 -29.36 12.45 -0.92
N TYR A 94 -30.23 12.79 -1.87
CA TYR A 94 -29.83 12.95 -3.26
C TYR A 94 -28.78 14.06 -3.43
N THR A 95 -29.05 15.24 -2.84
CA THR A 95 -28.10 16.36 -2.88
C THR A 95 -26.79 16.02 -2.18
N GLY A 96 -26.88 15.38 -1.01
CA GLY A 96 -25.74 14.98 -0.20
C GLY A 96 -24.88 13.93 -0.89
N PHE A 97 -25.49 12.91 -1.47
CA PHE A 97 -24.77 11.91 -2.26
C PHE A 97 -24.02 12.56 -3.43
N GLY A 98 -24.68 13.47 -4.17
CA GLY A 98 -24.01 14.26 -5.19
C GLY A 98 -22.80 15.03 -4.65
N CYS A 99 -22.97 15.71 -3.50
CA CYS A 99 -21.88 16.46 -2.87
C CYS A 99 -20.72 15.57 -2.41
N VAL A 100 -21.00 14.39 -1.87
CA VAL A 100 -19.97 13.40 -1.51
C VAL A 100 -19.24 12.92 -2.76
N LEU A 101 -19.96 12.60 -3.84
CA LEU A 101 -19.35 12.22 -5.11
C LEU A 101 -18.44 13.32 -5.68
N GLY A 102 -18.88 14.58 -5.67
CA GLY A 102 -18.08 15.71 -6.14
C GLY A 102 -16.84 15.95 -5.27
N HIS A 103 -16.96 15.73 -3.96
CA HIS A 103 -15.83 15.81 -3.03
C HIS A 103 -14.83 14.69 -3.23
N ASP A 104 -15.28 13.46 -3.45
CA ASP A 104 -14.43 12.28 -3.57
C ASP A 104 -13.85 12.12 -4.97
N PHE A 105 -14.60 12.53 -6.01
CA PHE A 105 -14.25 12.37 -7.42
C PHE A 105 -14.37 13.69 -8.21
N PRO A 106 -13.63 14.74 -7.87
CA PRO A 106 -13.63 15.97 -8.64
C PRO A 106 -12.98 15.72 -10.01
N PHE A 107 -13.73 15.99 -11.10
CA PHE A 107 -13.29 15.70 -12.46
C PHE A 107 -12.00 16.43 -12.83
N TYR A 108 -11.84 17.68 -12.42
CA TYR A 108 -10.66 18.51 -12.69
C TYR A 108 -9.40 18.09 -11.92
N PHE A 109 -9.53 17.14 -10.96
CA PHE A 109 -8.41 16.48 -10.29
C PHE A 109 -8.28 15.00 -10.68
N HIS A 110 -8.66 14.63 -11.89
CA HIS A 110 -8.59 13.25 -12.37
C HIS A 110 -9.30 12.27 -11.41
N PHE A 111 -10.46 12.68 -10.89
CA PHE A 111 -11.29 11.93 -9.94
C PHE A 111 -10.57 11.50 -8.65
N LYS A 112 -9.59 12.28 -8.20
CA LYS A 112 -8.84 12.04 -6.96
C LYS A 112 -9.15 13.15 -5.95
N GLY A 113 -10.13 12.95 -5.10
CA GLY A 113 -10.57 13.91 -4.09
C GLY A 113 -10.30 13.47 -2.66
N GLY A 114 -11.24 13.78 -1.77
CA GLY A 114 -11.27 13.39 -0.36
C GLY A 114 -11.81 11.99 -0.13
N LYS A 115 -12.49 11.79 1.02
CA LYS A 115 -13.11 10.53 1.43
C LYS A 115 -14.53 10.69 1.98
N GLY A 116 -15.10 11.87 1.86
CA GLY A 116 -16.47 12.14 2.17
C GLY A 116 -16.87 12.17 3.65
N MET A 117 -15.98 11.97 4.63
CA MET A 117 -16.42 11.88 6.03
C MET A 117 -16.99 13.17 6.58
N ALA A 118 -16.35 14.32 6.37
CA ALA A 118 -16.83 15.61 6.84
C ALA A 118 -18.16 16.00 6.16
N THR A 119 -18.27 15.77 4.85
CA THR A 119 -19.50 15.98 4.10
C THR A 119 -20.62 15.05 4.55
N THR A 120 -20.35 13.75 4.80
CA THR A 120 -21.36 12.82 5.32
C THR A 120 -21.81 13.21 6.74
N ALA A 121 -20.89 13.61 7.61
CA ALA A 121 -21.26 14.11 8.95
C ALA A 121 -22.18 15.34 8.89
N ALA A 122 -21.89 16.27 7.97
CA ALA A 122 -22.76 17.43 7.74
C ALA A 122 -24.14 17.05 7.19
N LEU A 123 -24.22 15.99 6.36
CA LEU A 123 -25.51 15.49 5.87
C LEU A 123 -26.39 14.96 7.01
N LEU A 124 -25.82 14.25 7.99
CA LEU A 124 -26.54 13.81 9.17
C LEU A 124 -27.13 14.97 9.95
N CYS A 125 -26.40 16.08 10.07
CA CYS A 125 -26.92 17.30 10.68
C CYS A 125 -28.10 17.87 9.88
N CYS A 126 -28.12 17.76 8.54
CA CYS A 126 -29.21 18.23 7.69
C CYS A 126 -30.53 17.46 7.83
N PHE A 127 -30.50 16.26 8.43
CA PHE A 127 -31.69 15.46 8.74
C PHE A 127 -32.48 16.04 9.93
N GLY A 128 -31.85 16.84 10.79
CA GLY A 128 -32.50 17.41 11.98
C GLY A 128 -32.82 16.39 13.07
N ASN A 129 -32.23 15.22 13.02
CA ASN A 129 -32.41 14.17 14.01
C ASN A 129 -31.26 14.16 15.01
N TRP A 130 -31.53 14.58 16.25
CA TRP A 130 -30.50 14.72 17.28
C TRP A 130 -29.93 13.38 17.75
N GLN A 131 -30.74 12.29 17.70
CA GLN A 131 -30.27 10.96 18.09
C GLN A 131 -29.15 10.49 17.16
N MET A 132 -29.31 10.66 15.86
CA MET A 132 -28.26 10.34 14.90
C MET A 132 -26.98 11.17 15.15
N ILE A 133 -27.13 12.47 15.38
CA ILE A 133 -25.98 13.33 15.66
C ILE A 133 -25.26 12.85 16.94
N ALA A 134 -25.99 12.61 18.02
CA ALA A 134 -25.42 12.20 19.30
C ALA A 134 -24.70 10.83 19.19
N VAL A 135 -25.34 9.85 18.56
CA VAL A 135 -24.77 8.52 18.37
C VAL A 135 -23.54 8.57 17.46
N GLY A 136 -23.60 9.34 16.35
CA GLY A 136 -22.48 9.50 15.45
C GLY A 136 -21.27 10.14 16.12
N VAL A 137 -21.48 11.20 16.90
CA VAL A 137 -20.44 11.86 17.69
C VAL A 137 -19.84 10.88 18.72
N ALA A 138 -20.69 10.16 19.47
CA ALA A 138 -20.26 9.22 20.50
C ALA A 138 -19.42 8.08 19.91
N ILE A 139 -19.87 7.45 18.81
CA ILE A 139 -19.14 6.38 18.14
C ILE A 139 -17.82 6.89 17.56
N PHE A 140 -17.86 8.01 16.82
CA PHE A 140 -16.67 8.54 16.19
C PHE A 140 -15.58 8.88 17.21
N PHE A 141 -15.91 9.72 18.19
CA PHE A 141 -14.93 10.14 19.20
C PHE A 141 -14.56 9.01 20.14
N GLY A 142 -15.51 8.12 20.52
CA GLY A 142 -15.21 6.95 21.33
C GLY A 142 -14.14 6.06 20.69
N ILE A 143 -14.29 5.75 19.41
CA ILE A 143 -13.30 4.95 18.67
C ILE A 143 -11.99 5.71 18.46
N VAL A 144 -12.04 6.99 18.11
CA VAL A 144 -10.83 7.80 17.87
C VAL A 144 -10.03 7.98 19.17
N ILE A 145 -10.69 8.21 20.30
CA ILE A 145 -10.03 8.34 21.60
C ILE A 145 -9.40 7.01 22.03
N ALA A 146 -10.14 5.90 21.89
CA ALA A 146 -9.67 4.58 22.30
C ALA A 146 -8.54 4.05 21.41
N THR A 147 -8.61 4.27 20.09
CA THR A 147 -7.69 3.65 19.11
C THR A 147 -6.71 4.60 18.47
N GLN A 148 -7.01 5.89 18.49
CA GLN A 148 -6.29 6.96 17.78
C GLN A 148 -6.33 6.82 16.24
N TYR A 149 -7.21 5.95 15.69
CA TYR A 149 -7.38 5.77 14.25
C TYR A 149 -8.66 6.47 13.75
N VAL A 150 -8.50 7.69 13.20
CA VAL A 150 -9.62 8.45 12.58
C VAL A 150 -10.30 7.66 11.46
N SER A 151 -9.53 6.90 10.68
CA SER A 151 -10.07 6.06 9.60
C SER A 151 -10.99 4.96 10.12
N LEU A 152 -10.66 4.33 11.23
CA LEU A 152 -11.52 3.33 11.88
C LEU A 152 -12.79 3.97 12.41
N GLY A 153 -12.67 5.09 13.16
CA GLY A 153 -13.81 5.86 13.63
C GLY A 153 -14.76 6.26 12.48
N SER A 154 -14.21 6.77 11.38
CA SER A 154 -15.01 7.18 10.22
C SER A 154 -15.83 6.04 9.61
N MET A 155 -15.20 4.89 9.35
CA MET A 155 -15.88 3.74 8.74
C MET A 155 -16.93 3.15 9.67
N THR A 156 -16.59 2.96 10.94
CA THR A 156 -17.54 2.40 11.91
C THR A 156 -18.73 3.32 12.13
N THR A 157 -18.48 4.63 12.24
CA THR A 157 -19.57 5.61 12.42
C THR A 157 -20.54 5.58 11.26
N VAL A 158 -20.09 5.63 10.00
CA VAL A 158 -21.02 5.67 8.87
C VAL A 158 -21.83 4.39 8.73
N CYS A 159 -21.23 3.23 9.02
CA CYS A 159 -21.96 1.96 9.02
C CYS A 159 -23.00 1.89 10.15
N ALA A 160 -22.65 2.34 11.35
CA ALA A 160 -23.57 2.41 12.48
C ALA A 160 -24.70 3.40 12.23
N GLU A 161 -24.42 4.56 11.63
CA GLU A 161 -25.40 5.56 11.27
C GLU A 161 -26.39 5.05 10.21
N PHE A 162 -25.94 4.30 9.24
CA PHE A 162 -26.83 3.66 8.27
C PHE A 162 -27.81 2.67 8.97
N ILE A 163 -27.29 1.83 9.87
CA ILE A 163 -28.12 0.90 10.65
C ILE A 163 -29.11 1.66 11.52
N LEU A 164 -28.64 2.69 12.23
CA LEU A 164 -29.47 3.54 13.08
C LEU A 164 -30.57 4.24 12.28
N PHE A 165 -30.24 4.77 11.08
CA PHE A 165 -31.22 5.39 10.19
C PHE A 165 -32.34 4.42 9.82
N VAL A 166 -32.01 3.16 9.48
CA VAL A 166 -33.02 2.12 9.19
C VAL A 166 -33.89 1.84 10.42
N ILE A 167 -33.27 1.67 11.60
CA ILE A 167 -33.99 1.37 12.85
C ILE A 167 -34.96 2.52 13.21
N LEU A 168 -34.47 3.76 13.21
CA LEU A 168 -35.29 4.93 13.57
C LEU A 168 -36.41 5.16 12.57
N THR A 169 -36.18 4.93 11.29
CA THR A 169 -37.18 5.07 10.24
C THR A 169 -38.27 3.99 10.36
N GLN A 170 -37.89 2.74 10.54
CA GLN A 170 -38.85 1.61 10.71
C GLN A 170 -39.62 1.73 12.04
N GLY A 171 -38.99 2.22 13.09
CA GLY A 171 -39.61 2.48 14.39
C GLY A 171 -40.52 3.71 14.43
N GLY A 172 -40.59 4.49 13.35
CA GLY A 172 -41.38 5.74 13.30
C GLY A 172 -40.78 6.92 14.07
N TRP A 173 -39.54 6.79 14.55
CA TRP A 173 -38.82 7.81 15.31
C TRP A 173 -38.10 8.82 14.42
N PHE A 174 -38.01 8.51 13.14
CA PHE A 174 -37.49 9.37 12.10
C PHE A 174 -38.57 9.64 11.07
N ARG A 175 -38.90 10.93 10.86
CA ARG A 175 -39.93 11.34 9.91
C ARG A 175 -39.43 11.21 8.48
N LEU A 176 -39.82 10.14 7.79
CA LEU A 176 -39.57 9.91 6.38
C LEU A 176 -40.81 9.30 5.73
N ASN A 177 -41.28 9.90 4.66
CA ASN A 177 -42.44 9.41 3.93
C ASN A 177 -42.13 7.99 3.36
N ARG A 178 -43.07 7.06 3.57
CA ARG A 178 -42.91 5.65 3.13
C ARG A 178 -42.57 5.50 1.67
N ALA A 179 -43.10 6.38 0.82
CA ALA A 179 -42.81 6.36 -0.61
C ALA A 179 -41.33 6.61 -0.96
N TRP A 180 -40.60 7.31 -0.08
CA TRP A 180 -39.21 7.67 -0.24
C TRP A 180 -38.23 6.79 0.56
N MET A 181 -38.74 5.86 1.37
CA MET A 181 -37.90 4.97 2.19
C MET A 181 -36.94 4.13 1.31
N PRO A 182 -37.37 3.46 0.23
CA PRO A 182 -36.45 2.63 -0.54
C PRO A 182 -35.30 3.44 -1.16
N ASP A 183 -35.62 4.57 -1.75
CA ASP A 183 -34.61 5.46 -2.34
C ASP A 183 -33.64 5.95 -1.28
N SER A 184 -34.14 6.35 -0.10
CA SER A 184 -33.33 6.85 1.01
C SER A 184 -32.40 5.80 1.58
N TYR A 185 -32.86 4.55 1.73
CA TYR A 185 -32.01 3.44 2.18
C TYR A 185 -30.91 3.13 1.16
N ILE A 186 -31.25 3.08 -0.13
CA ILE A 186 -30.28 2.84 -1.19
C ILE A 186 -29.23 3.95 -1.21
N LEU A 187 -29.64 5.20 -1.17
CA LEU A 187 -28.70 6.34 -1.21
C LEU A 187 -27.78 6.35 0.01
N PHE A 188 -28.32 6.15 1.22
CA PHE A 188 -27.49 6.14 2.41
C PHE A 188 -26.55 4.94 2.42
N PHE A 189 -27.00 3.76 2.00
CA PHE A 189 -26.14 2.61 1.79
C PHE A 189 -25.00 2.89 0.81
N LEU A 190 -25.30 3.55 -0.32
CA LEU A 190 -24.29 3.95 -1.32
C LEU A 190 -23.28 4.93 -0.74
N ILE A 191 -23.72 5.90 0.09
CA ILE A 191 -22.81 6.81 0.80
C ILE A 191 -21.89 6.04 1.74
N ALA A 192 -22.44 5.13 2.55
CA ALA A 192 -21.67 4.31 3.48
C ALA A 192 -20.67 3.41 2.76
N ALA A 193 -21.11 2.71 1.72
CA ALA A 193 -20.27 1.85 0.90
C ALA A 193 -19.15 2.63 0.21
N LEU A 194 -19.47 3.79 -0.34
CA LEU A 194 -18.49 4.68 -0.96
C LEU A 194 -17.44 5.15 0.04
N LEU A 195 -17.85 5.57 1.24
CA LEU A 195 -16.92 6.00 2.28
C LEU A 195 -15.99 4.86 2.70
N VAL A 196 -16.50 3.66 2.91
CA VAL A 196 -15.69 2.47 3.21
C VAL A 196 -14.72 2.17 2.05
N PHE A 197 -15.19 2.23 0.80
CA PHE A 197 -14.36 2.05 -0.37
C PHE A 197 -13.23 3.08 -0.46
N GLN A 198 -13.51 4.35 -0.18
CA GLN A 198 -12.48 5.40 -0.16
C GLN A 198 -11.44 5.18 0.95
N HIS A 199 -11.78 4.40 1.97
CA HIS A 199 -10.85 4.01 3.03
C HIS A 199 -10.06 2.73 2.73
N ARG A 200 -10.15 2.12 1.53
CA ARG A 200 -9.44 0.87 1.18
C ARG A 200 -7.93 0.89 1.46
N LYS A 201 -7.26 2.03 1.25
CA LYS A 201 -5.84 2.20 1.60
C LYS A 201 -5.61 2.22 3.11
N ASN A 202 -6.54 2.78 3.88
CA ASN A 202 -6.49 2.78 5.35
C ASN A 202 -6.76 1.38 5.89
N ILE A 203 -7.74 0.66 5.34
CA ILE A 203 -8.05 -0.73 5.71
C ILE A 203 -6.80 -1.60 5.53
N ARG A 204 -6.11 -1.47 4.39
CA ARG A 204 -4.85 -2.18 4.17
C ARG A 204 -3.80 -1.83 5.23
N ARG A 205 -3.58 -0.53 5.51
CA ARG A 205 -2.62 -0.09 6.53
C ARG A 205 -3.01 -0.53 7.94
N LEU A 206 -4.30 -0.55 8.28
CA LEU A 206 -4.79 -1.09 9.56
C LEU A 206 -4.47 -2.58 9.70
N LYS A 207 -4.73 -3.39 8.67
CA LYS A 207 -4.40 -4.83 8.64
C LYS A 207 -2.89 -5.08 8.77
N GLU A 208 -2.07 -4.19 8.22
CA GLU A 208 -0.61 -4.27 8.27
C GLU A 208 -0.02 -3.56 9.50
N HIS A 209 -0.85 -3.11 10.46
CA HIS A 209 -0.45 -2.33 11.65
C HIS A 209 0.39 -1.08 11.34
N ARG A 210 0.21 -0.51 10.14
CA ARG A 210 0.94 0.67 9.63
C ARG A 210 0.08 1.92 9.47
N GLU A 211 -1.17 1.88 9.96
CA GLU A 211 -2.03 3.07 9.90
C GLU A 211 -1.52 4.14 10.86
N THR A 212 -1.50 5.38 10.38
CA THR A 212 -0.98 6.51 11.15
C THR A 212 -1.98 6.92 12.21
N LYS A 213 -1.57 6.88 13.47
CA LYS A 213 -2.35 7.37 14.61
C LYS A 213 -2.52 8.89 14.51
N PHE A 214 -3.65 9.37 15.00
CA PHE A 214 -3.97 10.78 15.05
C PHE A 214 -3.72 11.35 16.44
N TYR A 215 -2.85 12.35 16.52
CA TYR A 215 -2.59 13.10 17.73
C TYR A 215 -2.86 14.58 17.48
N PHE A 216 -3.48 15.28 18.43
CA PHE A 216 -3.50 16.75 18.43
C PHE A 216 -2.09 17.24 18.76
N ARG A 217 -1.34 17.66 17.75
CA ARG A 217 0.02 18.14 17.91
C ARG A 217 0.12 19.61 17.55
N THR A 218 0.99 20.35 18.26
CA THR A 218 1.40 21.69 17.87
C THR A 218 2.28 21.65 16.61
N ALA A 219 2.47 22.80 15.94
CA ALA A 219 3.31 22.87 14.75
C ALA A 219 4.75 22.36 15.02
N GLN A 220 5.32 22.64 16.19
CA GLN A 220 6.63 22.15 16.60
C GLN A 220 6.65 20.63 16.76
N GLN A 221 5.66 20.04 17.43
CA GLN A 221 5.52 18.59 17.58
C GLN A 221 5.28 17.88 16.25
N ILE A 222 4.70 18.57 15.27
CA ILE A 222 4.52 18.05 13.90
C ILE A 222 5.87 18.01 13.19
N GLN A 223 6.68 19.06 13.28
CA GLN A 223 8.02 19.12 12.69
C GLN A 223 8.96 18.06 13.28
N GLU A 224 9.02 17.94 14.60
CA GLU A 224 9.81 16.91 15.29
C GLU A 224 9.38 15.47 14.88
N ALA A 225 8.06 15.25 14.76
CA ALA A 225 7.55 13.95 14.34
C ALA A 225 7.82 13.64 12.87
N GLU A 226 7.82 14.66 12.00
CA GLU A 226 8.18 14.50 10.58
C GLU A 226 9.68 14.25 10.42
N GLU A 227 10.52 14.90 11.22
CA GLU A 227 11.96 14.71 11.23
C GLU A 227 12.31 13.29 11.69
N LYS A 228 11.74 12.85 12.80
CA LYS A 228 11.89 11.47 13.30
C LYS A 228 11.37 10.42 12.32
N HIS A 229 10.27 10.70 11.63
CA HIS A 229 9.73 9.80 10.60
C HIS A 229 10.64 9.75 9.37
N ARG A 230 11.26 10.87 9.01
CA ARG A 230 12.22 10.96 7.91
C ARG A 230 13.49 10.16 8.22
N GLU A 231 14.02 10.30 9.45
CA GLU A 231 15.16 9.52 9.94
C GLU A 231 14.87 8.01 9.91
N THR A 232 13.69 7.61 10.42
CA THR A 232 13.28 6.19 10.40
C THR A 232 13.14 5.64 8.97
N GLN A 233 12.64 6.44 8.03
CA GLN A 233 12.56 6.02 6.62
C GLN A 233 13.94 5.92 5.96
N VAL A 234 14.87 6.82 6.29
CA VAL A 234 16.24 6.78 5.79
C VAL A 234 16.95 5.55 6.32
N THR A 235 16.82 5.27 7.62
CA THR A 235 17.40 4.09 8.27
C THR A 235 16.88 2.80 7.64
N ALA A 236 15.57 2.67 7.47
CA ALA A 236 14.96 1.49 6.83
C ALA A 236 15.40 1.31 5.35
N LYS A 237 15.61 2.40 4.62
CA LYS A 237 16.16 2.34 3.26
C LYS A 237 17.63 1.90 3.25
N LEU A 238 18.43 2.40 4.20
CA LEU A 238 19.83 2.02 4.37
C LEU A 238 19.96 0.52 4.70
N GLU A 239 19.19 0.02 5.65
CA GLU A 239 19.14 -1.41 6.00
C GLU A 239 18.77 -2.28 4.79
N HIS A 240 17.78 -1.86 4.01
CA HIS A 240 17.39 -2.60 2.80
C HIS A 240 18.50 -2.60 1.72
N VAL A 241 19.24 -1.49 1.59
CA VAL A 241 20.38 -1.40 0.67
C VAL A 241 21.53 -2.27 1.17
N GLN A 242 21.83 -2.26 2.47
CA GLN A 242 22.85 -3.12 3.09
C GLN A 242 22.51 -4.60 2.89
N GLN A 243 21.30 -5.04 3.19
CA GLN A 243 20.86 -6.43 2.95
C GLN A 243 20.98 -6.86 1.48
N LYS A 244 20.68 -5.93 0.54
CA LYS A 244 20.89 -6.22 -0.90
C LYS A 244 22.38 -6.34 -1.26
N ALA A 245 23.23 -5.49 -0.67
CA ALA A 245 24.67 -5.54 -0.89
C ALA A 245 25.26 -6.85 -0.31
N GLU A 246 24.91 -7.23 0.91
CA GLU A 246 25.33 -8.49 1.54
C GLU A 246 24.94 -9.71 0.67
N LYS A 247 23.68 -9.81 0.26
CA LYS A 247 23.23 -10.88 -0.64
C LYS A 247 23.99 -10.92 -1.98
N LYS A 248 24.43 -9.76 -2.47
CA LYS A 248 25.24 -9.68 -3.69
C LYS A 248 26.67 -10.16 -3.45
N VAL A 249 27.26 -9.81 -2.31
CA VAL A 249 28.59 -10.28 -1.89
C VAL A 249 28.60 -11.79 -1.72
N ASP A 250 27.63 -12.35 -0.99
CA ASP A 250 27.49 -13.80 -0.80
C ASP A 250 27.38 -14.57 -2.15
N ARG A 251 26.59 -14.01 -3.08
CA ARG A 251 26.47 -14.60 -4.43
C ARG A 251 27.79 -14.58 -5.21
N LEU A 252 28.58 -13.51 -5.03
CA LEU A 252 29.87 -13.39 -5.69
C LEU A 252 30.91 -14.33 -5.06
N GLN A 253 30.95 -14.45 -3.73
CA GLN A 253 31.80 -15.39 -3.01
C GLN A 253 31.49 -16.83 -3.40
N ASN A 254 30.23 -17.24 -3.37
CA ASN A 254 29.80 -18.58 -3.79
C ASN A 254 30.16 -18.89 -5.27
N ARG A 255 30.12 -17.88 -6.14
CA ARG A 255 30.55 -18.04 -7.54
C ARG A 255 32.07 -18.15 -7.67
N ALA A 256 32.84 -17.42 -6.85
CA ALA A 256 34.29 -17.50 -6.82
C ALA A 256 34.75 -18.86 -6.30
N GLU A 257 34.19 -19.35 -5.20
CA GLU A 257 34.44 -20.65 -4.63
C GLU A 257 34.18 -21.80 -5.63
N LYS A 258 33.03 -21.76 -6.33
CA LYS A 258 32.72 -22.73 -7.39
C LYS A 258 33.72 -22.69 -8.55
N LYS A 259 34.23 -21.50 -8.92
CA LYS A 259 35.24 -21.36 -9.96
C LYS A 259 36.58 -21.92 -9.50
N VAL A 260 36.96 -21.66 -8.25
CA VAL A 260 38.21 -22.23 -7.65
C VAL A 260 38.14 -23.75 -7.57
N ALA A 261 37.02 -24.28 -7.06
CA ALA A 261 36.83 -25.74 -6.99
C ALA A 261 36.86 -26.40 -8.38
N ALA A 262 36.26 -25.80 -9.39
CA ALA A 262 36.28 -26.28 -10.76
C ALA A 262 37.70 -26.21 -11.38
N ALA A 263 38.48 -25.15 -11.04
CA ALA A 263 39.86 -25.03 -11.49
C ALA A 263 40.78 -26.08 -10.82
N GLN A 264 40.60 -26.34 -9.51
CA GLN A 264 41.32 -27.40 -8.78
C GLN A 264 41.03 -28.78 -9.35
N SER A 265 39.76 -29.12 -9.57
CA SER A 265 39.37 -30.40 -10.19
C SER A 265 39.98 -30.57 -11.60
N LYS A 266 40.03 -29.47 -12.36
CA LYS A 266 40.65 -29.50 -13.70
C LYS A 266 42.19 -29.69 -13.64
N ALA A 267 42.84 -29.08 -12.65
CA ALA A 267 44.27 -29.24 -12.40
C ALA A 267 44.60 -30.68 -11.97
N GLU A 268 43.81 -31.26 -11.05
CA GLU A 268 43.95 -32.69 -10.66
C GLU A 268 43.78 -33.64 -11.85
N LEU A 269 42.80 -33.35 -12.73
CA LEU A 269 42.61 -34.19 -13.93
C LEU A 269 43.80 -34.10 -14.89
N VAL A 270 44.44 -32.94 -15.02
CA VAL A 270 45.67 -32.77 -15.84
C VAL A 270 46.83 -33.48 -15.21
N GLN A 271 46.99 -33.38 -13.88
CA GLN A 271 48.05 -34.10 -13.14
C GLN A 271 47.91 -35.61 -13.28
N ASN A 272 46.72 -36.15 -13.05
CA ASN A 272 46.44 -37.57 -13.21
C ASN A 272 46.71 -38.09 -14.64
N LYS A 273 46.41 -37.28 -15.67
CA LYS A 273 46.76 -37.62 -17.07
C LYS A 273 48.26 -37.61 -17.30
N ALA A 274 48.97 -36.67 -16.71
CA ALA A 274 50.45 -36.63 -16.81
C ALA A 274 51.08 -37.82 -16.11
N ASP A 275 50.65 -38.18 -14.92
CA ASP A 275 51.11 -39.32 -14.15
C ASP A 275 50.84 -40.66 -14.87
N TYR A 276 49.64 -40.81 -15.45
CA TYR A 276 49.30 -41.93 -16.28
C TYR A 276 50.24 -42.06 -17.50
N LYS A 277 50.54 -40.94 -18.17
CA LYS A 277 51.46 -40.95 -19.32
C LYS A 277 52.87 -41.31 -18.91
N ASN A 278 53.35 -40.78 -17.78
CA ASN A 278 54.67 -41.08 -17.23
C ASN A 278 54.80 -42.60 -16.87
N ARG A 279 53.79 -43.14 -16.18
CA ARG A 279 53.74 -44.54 -15.80
C ARG A 279 53.73 -45.49 -17.03
N LYS A 280 52.97 -45.03 -18.09
CA LYS A 280 52.97 -45.78 -19.37
C LYS A 280 54.35 -45.76 -20.06
N VAL A 281 55.12 -44.70 -19.97
CA VAL A 281 56.47 -44.59 -20.48
C VAL A 281 57.43 -45.47 -19.68
N GLN A 282 57.35 -45.43 -18.34
CA GLN A 282 58.15 -46.30 -17.46
C GLN A 282 57.89 -47.80 -17.73
N LEU A 283 56.63 -48.20 -17.85
CA LEU A 283 56.23 -49.56 -18.14
C LEU A 283 56.78 -50.03 -19.48
N LYS A 284 56.77 -49.17 -20.50
CA LYS A 284 57.39 -49.52 -21.80
C LYS A 284 58.91 -49.65 -21.71
N ALA A 285 59.58 -48.84 -20.88
CA ALA A 285 61.03 -48.96 -20.66
C ALA A 285 61.41 -50.28 -19.93
N GLU A 286 60.64 -50.64 -18.88
CA GLU A 286 60.78 -51.89 -18.15
C GLU A 286 60.60 -53.11 -19.04
N ILE A 287 59.53 -53.11 -19.86
CA ILE A 287 59.31 -54.20 -20.83
C ILE A 287 60.44 -54.29 -21.84
N LYS A 288 61.03 -53.18 -22.29
CA LYS A 288 62.15 -53.15 -23.19
C LYS A 288 63.42 -53.67 -22.52
N GLN A 289 63.66 -53.30 -21.25
CA GLN A 289 64.78 -53.80 -20.47
C GLN A 289 64.66 -55.33 -20.23
N GLU A 290 63.48 -55.82 -19.91
CA GLU A 290 63.20 -57.22 -19.69
C GLU A 290 63.39 -58.07 -20.99
N LYS A 291 62.90 -57.55 -22.14
CA LYS A 291 63.18 -58.15 -23.46
C LYS A 291 64.66 -58.22 -23.77
N ASN A 292 65.43 -57.13 -23.45
CA ASN A 292 66.86 -57.11 -23.67
C ASN A 292 67.61 -58.09 -22.75
N ARG A 293 67.24 -58.27 -21.47
CA ARG A 293 67.78 -59.26 -20.55
C ARG A 293 67.47 -60.67 -21.03
N ASN A 294 66.26 -60.96 -21.45
CA ASN A 294 65.87 -62.26 -21.97
C ASN A 294 66.56 -62.56 -23.29
N TRP A 295 66.86 -61.57 -24.13
CA TRP A 295 67.64 -61.75 -25.35
C TRP A 295 69.10 -61.97 -25.03
N ALA A 296 69.72 -61.21 -24.10
CA ALA A 296 71.10 -61.45 -23.65
C ALA A 296 71.28 -62.82 -22.99
N GLY A 297 70.28 -63.29 -22.19
CA GLY A 297 70.27 -64.64 -21.61
C GLY A 297 70.23 -65.71 -22.68
N ARG A 298 69.46 -65.59 -23.74
CA ARG A 298 69.38 -66.53 -24.85
C ARG A 298 70.68 -66.54 -25.66
N ILE A 299 71.36 -65.41 -25.82
CA ILE A 299 72.72 -65.42 -26.50
C ILE A 299 73.74 -66.10 -25.64
N ALA A 300 73.69 -65.88 -24.31
CA ALA A 300 74.62 -66.57 -23.39
C ALA A 300 74.40 -68.11 -23.34
N GLU A 301 73.14 -68.57 -23.54
CA GLU A 301 72.77 -69.96 -23.59
C GLU A 301 73.18 -70.63 -24.90
N HIS A 302 73.25 -69.93 -26.03
CA HIS A 302 73.58 -70.42 -27.36
C HIS A 302 75.02 -70.09 -27.79
N ALA A 303 75.79 -69.45 -26.90
CA ALA A 303 77.21 -69.18 -27.18
C ALA A 303 78.02 -70.52 -27.28
N PRO A 304 78.85 -70.69 -28.32
CA PRO A 304 79.65 -71.89 -28.47
C PRO A 304 80.59 -72.07 -27.26
N LYS A 305 80.77 -73.32 -26.82
CA LYS A 305 81.57 -73.68 -25.64
C LYS A 305 83.04 -73.17 -25.69
N SER A 306 83.49 -72.72 -26.86
CA SER A 306 84.82 -72.13 -27.04
C SER A 306 85.04 -70.74 -26.43
N LEU A 307 83.98 -70.03 -26.05
CA LEU A 307 84.05 -68.69 -25.40
C LEU A 307 83.89 -68.75 -23.86
N LYS A 308 83.64 -69.89 -23.24
CA LYS A 308 83.49 -70.09 -21.79
C LYS A 308 84.76 -70.41 -21.00
N GLN A 309 85.96 -70.45 -21.66
CA GLN A 309 87.20 -70.91 -21.07
C GLN A 309 88.29 -69.87 -20.87
N ASN A 310 88.04 -68.57 -21.07
CA ASN A 310 89.10 -67.54 -20.92
C ASN A 310 88.92 -66.57 -19.74
N ASP A 311 88.00 -66.79 -18.77
CA ASP A 311 87.88 -65.93 -17.60
C ASP A 311 88.26 -66.58 -16.27
N SER A 312 89.04 -67.65 -16.31
CA SER A 312 89.57 -68.31 -15.11
C SER A 312 91.10 -68.28 -14.97
N GLU A 313 91.78 -67.35 -15.66
CA GLU A 313 93.23 -67.10 -15.41
C GLU A 313 93.47 -65.58 -15.58
N ASN A 314 93.18 -64.83 -14.57
CA ASN A 314 93.90 -63.68 -14.01
C ASN A 314 93.10 -63.10 -12.88
N GLU A 315 93.58 -63.33 -11.66
CA GLU A 315 93.21 -62.69 -10.43
C GLU A 315 92.60 -61.29 -10.52
#